data_ae502ebec1ad617b2fa287bf69483470
#
_entry.id   ae502ebec1ad617b2fa287bf69483470
#
_cell.length_a   1.000
_cell.length_b   1.000
_cell.length_c   1.000
_cell.angle_alpha   90.00
_cell.angle_beta   90.00
_cell.angle_gamma   90.00
#
_symmetry.space_group_name_H-M   'P 1'
#
loop_
_entity.id
_entity.type
_entity.pdbx_description
1 polymer ?
#
loop_
_entity_poly.entity_id
_entity_poly.type
_entity_poly.pdbx_seq_one_letter_code
_entity_poly.pdbx_strand_id
1 'polypeptide(L)'
;MRVAKDGSKTSDGEEYGPFGRPLFDDPKAKRLSRVGTIDVGSNSVRLVVFDGAARSPAYFYNEKIMAALGADMARTGRLSVEGRARALAALKRFALLCQGMNVHPVSAVATAAVRDAEDGKEFCEEVARETGINLWVATGNEEARLSAQGVFLGWPEAKGLMCDIGGSSMELAEVGDGVVGKRVTSELGPLKLMGVKGGYKARKQVIDATLDELREDMPQNYGTIYLVGGSWRALARLDMERRGYPLKVLHEYRMKPKSVLQTVKWIRGQSIDELRAITGNSEARMRLVPIAAQVLKSLIQRFKPESLAVSSYGIREGLLYEQMPFELKRRDPLIEA
;
A
#
# COMPACT_ATOMS: atom_id res chain seq x y z
N MET A 1 6.90 -42.94 36.26
CA MET A 1 7.47 -42.39 35.02
C MET A 1 8.14 -41.07 35.41
N ARG A 2 9.47 -41.05 35.53
CA ARG A 2 10.21 -39.84 35.92
C ARG A 2 10.38 -38.98 34.67
N VAL A 3 9.78 -37.79 34.66
CA VAL A 3 10.08 -36.75 33.68
C VAL A 3 11.45 -36.19 34.00
N ALA A 4 12.39 -36.36 33.10
CA ALA A 4 13.73 -35.76 33.22
C ALA A 4 13.61 -34.25 33.20
N LYS A 5 14.11 -33.59 34.23
CA LYS A 5 14.42 -32.17 34.22
C LYS A 5 15.74 -32.00 33.47
N ASP A 6 15.67 -31.83 32.20
CA ASP A 6 16.83 -31.42 31.43
C ASP A 6 16.63 -29.97 30.97
N GLY A 7 17.01 -29.05 31.83
CA GLY A 7 17.12 -27.64 31.55
C GLY A 7 18.47 -27.41 30.87
N SER A 8 18.52 -27.46 29.54
CA SER A 8 19.71 -27.04 28.84
C SER A 8 19.84 -25.51 28.92
N LYS A 9 20.90 -25.05 29.59
CA LYS A 9 21.32 -23.64 29.61
C LYS A 9 22.10 -23.36 28.33
N THR A 10 21.76 -22.30 27.62
CA THR A 10 22.62 -21.76 26.55
C THR A 10 23.79 -20.99 27.19
N SER A 11 24.85 -20.76 26.41
CA SER A 11 26.01 -19.95 26.80
C SER A 11 25.66 -18.52 27.23
N ASP A 12 24.43 -18.06 27.01
CA ASP A 12 23.95 -16.73 27.33
C ASP A 12 23.01 -16.68 28.54
N GLY A 13 22.83 -17.81 29.26
CA GLY A 13 22.11 -17.85 30.54
C GLY A 13 20.58 -17.81 30.46
N GLU A 14 19.99 -17.94 29.28
CA GLU A 14 18.54 -18.00 29.11
C GLU A 14 17.97 -19.36 29.47
N GLU A 15 16.96 -19.37 30.35
CA GLU A 15 16.26 -20.57 30.80
C GLU A 15 15.00 -20.78 29.95
N TYR A 16 14.95 -21.89 29.19
CA TYR A 16 13.77 -22.22 28.38
C TYR A 16 12.65 -22.77 29.27
N GLY A 17 11.40 -22.29 29.03
CA GLY A 17 10.23 -22.74 29.76
C GLY A 17 9.89 -24.23 29.49
N PRO A 18 8.72 -24.71 29.97
CA PRO A 18 8.35 -26.13 29.98
C PRO A 18 8.22 -26.77 28.57
N PHE A 19 8.24 -25.99 27.53
CA PHE A 19 8.13 -26.47 26.12
C PHE A 19 9.50 -26.69 25.46
N GLY A 20 10.60 -26.49 26.19
CA GLY A 20 11.95 -26.63 25.66
C GLY A 20 12.39 -25.49 24.76
N ARG A 21 13.50 -25.73 24.06
CA ARG A 21 14.06 -24.75 23.12
C ARG A 21 13.08 -24.46 21.97
N PRO A 22 12.78 -23.19 21.62
CA PRO A 22 11.95 -22.87 20.49
C PRO A 22 12.51 -23.51 19.20
N LEU A 23 11.64 -24.12 18.37
CA LEU A 23 12.02 -24.73 17.09
C LEU A 23 12.76 -23.77 16.15
N PHE A 24 12.63 -22.46 16.37
CA PHE A 24 13.20 -21.38 15.58
C PHE A 24 14.34 -20.64 16.30
N ASP A 25 15.06 -21.29 17.22
CA ASP A 25 16.25 -20.71 17.82
C ASP A 25 17.45 -20.75 16.83
N ASP A 26 17.18 -20.32 15.61
CA ASP A 26 18.20 -19.98 14.62
C ASP A 26 18.73 -18.58 15.01
N PRO A 27 20.04 -18.34 15.07
CA PRO A 27 20.63 -16.99 15.18
C PRO A 27 20.10 -16.03 14.11
N LYS A 28 19.63 -16.55 12.98
CA LYS A 28 18.89 -15.78 11.96
C LYS A 28 17.45 -15.45 12.40
N ALA A 29 16.82 -16.23 13.27
CA ALA A 29 15.48 -15.95 13.82
C ALA A 29 15.50 -14.82 14.85
N LYS A 30 16.63 -14.52 15.50
CA LYS A 30 16.81 -13.28 16.28
C LYS A 30 16.67 -12.01 15.43
N ARG A 31 16.71 -12.13 14.08
CA ARG A 31 16.35 -11.07 13.14
C ARG A 31 14.85 -10.88 12.97
N LEU A 32 14.02 -11.71 13.56
CA LEU A 32 12.56 -11.57 13.64
C LEU A 32 12.11 -10.58 14.72
N SER A 33 12.93 -9.58 15.05
CA SER A 33 12.46 -8.44 15.86
C SER A 33 11.29 -7.79 15.13
N ARG A 34 10.21 -7.53 15.84
CA ARG A 34 9.03 -6.87 15.30
C ARG A 34 9.43 -5.57 14.60
N VAL A 35 8.99 -5.42 13.37
CA VAL A 35 9.28 -4.25 12.54
C VAL A 35 7.99 -3.46 12.35
N GLY A 36 8.02 -2.17 12.66
CA GLY A 36 6.90 -1.27 12.47
C GLY A 36 7.03 -0.46 11.17
N THR A 37 5.94 -0.33 10.44
CA THR A 37 5.81 0.62 9.33
C THR A 37 4.61 1.51 9.54
N ILE A 38 4.82 2.83 9.43
CA ILE A 38 3.76 3.84 9.50
C ILE A 38 3.67 4.51 8.14
N ASP A 39 2.45 4.59 7.62
CA ASP A 39 2.12 5.20 6.34
C ASP A 39 1.13 6.35 6.58
N VAL A 40 1.56 7.58 6.29
CA VAL A 40 0.77 8.81 6.41
C VAL A 40 0.33 9.26 5.03
N GLY A 41 -0.83 8.78 4.62
CA GLY A 41 -1.41 9.10 3.32
C GLY A 41 -2.46 10.22 3.38
N SER A 42 -2.90 10.67 2.21
CA SER A 42 -3.91 11.74 2.06
C SER A 42 -5.24 11.46 2.79
N ASN A 43 -5.63 10.20 2.89
CA ASN A 43 -6.93 9.82 3.46
C ASN A 43 -6.83 9.09 4.81
N SER A 44 -5.72 8.42 5.08
CA SER A 44 -5.57 7.60 6.28
C SER A 44 -4.14 7.53 6.77
N VAL A 45 -3.99 7.39 8.08
CA VAL A 45 -2.73 7.03 8.74
C VAL A 45 -2.83 5.57 9.16
N ARG A 46 -1.77 4.80 8.96
CA ARG A 46 -1.79 3.36 9.23
C ARG A 46 -0.48 2.90 9.86
N LEU A 47 -0.60 2.14 10.94
CA LEU A 47 0.50 1.37 11.53
C LEU A 47 0.32 -0.10 11.14
N VAL A 48 1.40 -0.72 10.67
CA VAL A 48 1.52 -2.17 10.56
C VAL A 48 2.76 -2.61 11.33
N VAL A 49 2.60 -3.60 12.18
CA VAL A 49 3.71 -4.28 12.85
C VAL A 49 3.81 -5.67 12.26
N PHE A 50 4.95 -5.97 11.69
CA PHE A 50 5.27 -7.29 11.17
C PHE A 50 6.00 -8.10 12.24
N ASP A 51 5.77 -9.40 12.24
CA ASP A 51 6.49 -10.34 13.09
C ASP A 51 7.84 -10.71 12.42
N GLY A 52 8.70 -9.70 12.33
CA GLY A 52 9.99 -9.77 11.68
C GLY A 52 10.02 -9.32 10.22
N ALA A 53 11.23 -9.09 9.73
CA ALA A 53 11.49 -8.77 8.32
C ALA A 53 11.63 -10.09 7.52
N ALA A 54 10.59 -10.91 7.53
CA ALA A 54 10.56 -12.20 6.85
C ALA A 54 10.11 -12.07 5.39
N ARG A 55 10.50 -13.04 4.54
CA ARG A 55 10.10 -13.10 3.14
C ARG A 55 8.59 -13.32 2.98
N SER A 56 7.96 -14.03 3.93
CA SER A 56 6.52 -14.16 4.09
C SER A 56 6.09 -13.50 5.40
N PRO A 57 5.92 -12.16 5.45
CA PRO A 57 5.74 -11.45 6.69
C PRO A 57 4.34 -11.67 7.26
N ALA A 58 4.27 -12.11 8.51
CA ALA A 58 3.02 -12.14 9.26
C ALA A 58 2.69 -10.75 9.83
N TYR A 59 1.43 -10.37 9.78
CA TYR A 59 0.94 -9.16 10.42
C TYR A 59 0.67 -9.44 11.89
N PHE A 60 1.52 -8.92 12.77
CA PHE A 60 1.31 -8.99 14.21
C PHE A 60 0.27 -7.99 14.68
N TYR A 61 0.31 -6.77 14.15
CA TYR A 61 -0.64 -5.71 14.46
C TYR A 61 -0.91 -4.84 13.24
N ASN A 62 -2.14 -4.36 13.09
CA ASN A 62 -2.52 -3.54 11.96
C ASN A 62 -3.67 -2.62 12.35
N GLU A 63 -3.40 -1.32 12.45
CA GLU A 63 -4.40 -0.30 12.75
C GLU A 63 -4.41 0.79 11.67
N LYS A 64 -5.61 1.13 11.22
CA LYS A 64 -5.85 2.17 10.22
C LYS A 64 -6.82 3.20 10.75
N ILE A 65 -6.41 4.47 10.74
CA ILE A 65 -7.24 5.60 11.15
C ILE A 65 -7.50 6.49 9.93
N MET A 66 -8.78 6.81 9.71
CA MET A 66 -9.22 7.68 8.63
C MET A 66 -9.02 9.14 9.06
N ALA A 67 -7.90 9.71 8.72
CA ALA A 67 -7.55 11.09 9.08
C ALA A 67 -8.14 12.12 8.10
N ALA A 68 -8.26 11.78 6.81
CA ALA A 68 -8.64 12.70 5.74
C ALA A 68 -7.73 13.94 5.68
N LEU A 69 -6.43 13.72 5.83
CA LEU A 69 -5.41 14.76 5.94
C LEU A 69 -5.39 15.69 4.71
N GLY A 70 -5.60 15.14 3.52
CA GLY A 70 -5.63 15.87 2.25
C GLY A 70 -7.01 16.40 1.83
N ALA A 71 -8.02 16.41 2.71
CA ALA A 71 -9.40 16.76 2.32
C ALA A 71 -9.54 18.18 1.76
N ASP A 72 -8.79 19.12 2.30
CA ASP A 72 -8.86 20.54 1.94
C ASP A 72 -7.79 20.98 0.93
N MET A 73 -6.85 20.10 0.57
CA MET A 73 -5.69 20.40 -0.27
C MET A 73 -6.06 21.09 -1.59
N ALA A 74 -7.08 20.59 -2.29
CA ALA A 74 -7.49 21.17 -3.58
C ALA A 74 -8.04 22.59 -3.46
N ARG A 75 -8.49 22.99 -2.27
CA ARG A 75 -9.09 24.31 -2.02
C ARG A 75 -8.12 25.28 -1.38
N THR A 76 -7.27 24.81 -0.48
CA THR A 76 -6.46 25.65 0.41
C THR A 76 -4.95 25.56 0.16
N GLY A 77 -4.48 24.51 -0.52
CA GLY A 77 -3.05 24.18 -0.60
C GLY A 77 -2.47 23.65 0.73
N ARG A 78 -3.29 23.49 1.77
CA ARG A 78 -2.87 23.16 3.13
C ARG A 78 -3.56 21.87 3.61
N LEU A 79 -2.96 21.22 4.60
CA LEU A 79 -3.56 20.08 5.27
C LEU A 79 -4.88 20.47 5.94
N SER A 80 -5.85 19.57 5.94
CA SER A 80 -7.11 19.77 6.67
C SER A 80 -6.83 19.92 8.16
N VAL A 81 -7.36 20.98 8.78
CA VAL A 81 -7.15 21.25 10.23
C VAL A 81 -7.61 20.07 11.07
N GLU A 82 -8.81 19.57 10.81
CA GLU A 82 -9.35 18.40 11.51
C GLU A 82 -8.62 17.11 11.13
N GLY A 83 -8.17 17.00 9.87
CA GLY A 83 -7.36 15.90 9.38
C GLY A 83 -6.02 15.83 10.08
N ARG A 84 -5.34 16.99 10.24
CA ARG A 84 -4.07 17.15 10.96
C ARG A 84 -4.22 16.72 12.43
N ALA A 85 -5.26 17.22 13.12
CA ALA A 85 -5.52 16.84 14.51
C ALA A 85 -5.75 15.32 14.67
N ARG A 86 -6.55 14.70 13.78
CA ARG A 86 -6.77 13.25 13.79
C ARG A 86 -5.50 12.46 13.48
N ALA A 87 -4.71 12.91 12.53
CA ALA A 87 -3.45 12.26 12.17
C ALA A 87 -2.45 12.32 13.32
N LEU A 88 -2.30 13.47 13.98
CA LEU A 88 -1.42 13.63 15.14
C LEU A 88 -1.86 12.74 16.31
N ALA A 89 -3.16 12.69 16.61
CA ALA A 89 -3.70 11.80 17.64
C ALA A 89 -3.43 10.32 17.32
N ALA A 90 -3.58 9.92 16.05
CA ALA A 90 -3.25 8.57 15.59
C ALA A 90 -1.75 8.27 15.77
N LEU A 91 -0.87 9.18 15.41
CA LEU A 91 0.58 9.01 15.53
C LEU A 91 1.04 8.94 16.99
N LYS A 92 0.45 9.74 17.89
CA LYS A 92 0.66 9.62 19.35
C LYS A 92 0.29 8.22 19.85
N ARG A 93 -0.88 7.72 19.44
CA ARG A 93 -1.31 6.37 19.76
C ARG A 93 -0.34 5.33 19.20
N PHE A 94 0.11 5.47 17.97
CA PHE A 94 1.04 4.53 17.34
C PHE A 94 2.41 4.52 18.01
N ALA A 95 2.92 5.66 18.46
CA ALA A 95 4.15 5.73 19.24
C ALA A 95 4.05 4.89 20.53
N LEU A 96 2.95 5.07 21.29
CA LEU A 96 2.71 4.31 22.52
C LEU A 96 2.54 2.80 22.26
N LEU A 97 1.85 2.43 21.18
CA LEU A 97 1.68 1.03 20.78
C LEU A 97 3.02 0.39 20.41
N CYS A 98 3.84 1.07 19.61
CA CYS A 98 5.18 0.58 19.24
C CYS A 98 6.07 0.40 20.50
N GLN A 99 6.04 1.36 21.42
CA GLN A 99 6.75 1.26 22.68
C GLN A 99 6.27 0.06 23.51
N GLY A 100 4.95 -0.08 23.72
CA GLY A 100 4.36 -1.15 24.52
C GLY A 100 4.57 -2.55 23.93
N MET A 101 4.68 -2.66 22.59
CA MET A 101 4.96 -3.91 21.90
C MET A 101 6.46 -4.17 21.68
N ASN A 102 7.34 -3.29 22.15
CA ASN A 102 8.79 -3.33 21.91
C ASN A 102 9.16 -3.47 20.44
N VAL A 103 8.57 -2.60 19.59
CA VAL A 103 8.76 -2.62 18.13
C VAL A 103 9.95 -1.75 17.75
N HIS A 104 10.99 -2.36 17.21
CA HIS A 104 12.17 -1.69 16.68
C HIS A 104 12.76 -2.49 15.51
N PRO A 105 13.07 -1.84 14.37
CA PRO A 105 12.88 -0.43 14.05
C PRO A 105 11.43 -0.07 13.67
N VAL A 106 11.12 1.22 13.67
CA VAL A 106 9.88 1.77 13.12
C VAL A 106 10.23 2.73 11.98
N SER A 107 9.75 2.42 10.77
CA SER A 107 9.89 3.31 9.60
C SER A 107 8.58 4.05 9.35
N ALA A 108 8.63 5.36 9.29
CA ALA A 108 7.45 6.18 9.06
C ALA A 108 7.60 7.01 7.78
N VAL A 109 6.67 6.84 6.83
CA VAL A 109 6.64 7.55 5.56
C VAL A 109 5.40 8.42 5.46
N ALA A 110 5.58 9.62 4.94
CA ALA A 110 4.50 10.51 4.54
C ALA A 110 4.53 10.70 3.02
N THR A 111 3.35 10.81 2.42
CA THR A 111 3.19 10.80 0.97
C THR A 111 2.57 12.11 0.47
N ALA A 112 1.98 12.11 -0.72
CA ALA A 112 1.54 13.26 -1.49
C ALA A 112 0.87 14.40 -0.68
N ALA A 113 -0.03 14.09 0.28
CA ALA A 113 -0.70 15.15 1.03
C ALA A 113 0.27 15.98 1.87
N VAL A 114 1.22 15.33 2.55
CA VAL A 114 2.22 16.03 3.38
C VAL A 114 3.28 16.69 2.51
N ARG A 115 3.70 16.00 1.44
CA ARG A 115 4.70 16.51 0.49
C ARG A 115 4.25 17.79 -0.19
N ASP A 116 2.99 17.83 -0.64
CA ASP A 116 2.49 18.90 -1.50
C ASP A 116 1.81 20.03 -0.72
N ALA A 117 1.62 19.88 0.60
CA ALA A 117 1.02 20.90 1.45
C ALA A 117 2.03 22.00 1.84
N GLU A 118 1.58 23.26 1.82
CA GLU A 118 2.36 24.40 2.30
C GLU A 118 2.81 24.23 3.77
N ASP A 119 1.98 23.60 4.61
CA ASP A 119 2.24 23.33 6.03
C ASP A 119 2.72 21.91 6.31
N GLY A 120 3.12 21.16 5.27
CA GLY A 120 3.58 19.78 5.43
C GLY A 120 4.83 19.63 6.28
N LYS A 121 5.81 20.52 6.10
CA LYS A 121 7.04 20.55 6.91
C LYS A 121 6.72 20.83 8.38
N GLU A 122 5.88 21.83 8.66
CA GLU A 122 5.44 22.17 10.02
C GLU A 122 4.74 20.99 10.70
N PHE A 123 3.92 20.27 9.94
CA PHE A 123 3.26 19.05 10.44
C PHE A 123 4.28 17.95 10.79
N CYS A 124 5.31 17.73 9.98
CA CYS A 124 6.38 16.77 10.29
C CYS A 124 7.14 17.16 11.56
N GLU A 125 7.47 18.44 11.73
CA GLU A 125 8.13 18.95 12.93
C GLU A 125 7.25 18.79 14.18
N GLU A 126 5.95 19.06 14.06
CA GLU A 126 4.97 18.83 15.12
C GLU A 126 4.90 17.35 15.53
N VAL A 127 4.83 16.43 14.55
CA VAL A 127 4.83 15.00 14.80
C VAL A 127 6.09 14.54 15.52
N ALA A 128 7.27 14.97 15.06
CA ALA A 128 8.53 14.62 15.68
C ALA A 128 8.60 15.10 17.14
N ARG A 129 8.19 16.33 17.41
CA ARG A 129 8.17 16.92 18.76
C ARG A 129 7.20 16.19 19.69
N GLU A 130 6.02 15.87 19.21
CA GLU A 130 4.93 15.32 20.04
C GLU A 130 4.99 13.80 20.24
N THR A 131 5.68 13.09 19.35
CA THR A 131 5.65 11.61 19.31
C THR A 131 7.02 10.94 19.26
N GLY A 132 8.08 11.68 18.93
CA GLY A 132 9.41 11.13 18.64
C GLY A 132 9.49 10.42 17.28
N ILE A 133 8.39 10.35 16.50
CA ILE A 133 8.37 9.73 15.17
C ILE A 133 8.88 10.74 14.14
N ASN A 134 9.95 10.37 13.43
CA ASN A 134 10.44 11.15 12.31
C ASN A 134 9.76 10.66 11.02
N LEU A 135 8.94 11.51 10.42
CA LEU A 135 8.30 11.23 9.15
C LEU A 135 9.27 11.50 8.00
N TRP A 136 9.57 10.46 7.22
CA TRP A 136 10.25 10.64 5.95
C TRP A 136 9.22 10.98 4.86
N VAL A 137 9.33 12.18 4.28
CA VAL A 137 8.43 12.60 3.20
C VAL A 137 8.97 12.09 1.88
N ALA A 138 8.30 11.07 1.34
CA ALA A 138 8.70 10.42 0.10
C ALA A 138 8.35 11.29 -1.13
N THR A 139 9.26 11.36 -2.09
CA THR A 139 8.96 11.85 -3.44
C THR A 139 8.07 10.86 -4.18
N GLY A 140 7.38 11.29 -5.24
CA GLY A 140 6.56 10.37 -6.04
C GLY A 140 7.37 9.20 -6.63
N ASN A 141 8.64 9.43 -7.00
CA ASN A 141 9.54 8.38 -7.46
C ASN A 141 9.92 7.37 -6.36
N GLU A 142 10.01 7.82 -5.11
CA GLU A 142 10.25 6.94 -3.96
C GLU A 142 8.99 6.16 -3.59
N GLU A 143 7.82 6.80 -3.65
CA GLU A 143 6.54 6.10 -3.50
C GLU A 143 6.40 4.99 -4.55
N ALA A 144 6.69 5.29 -5.83
CA ALA A 144 6.70 4.30 -6.90
C ALA A 144 7.67 3.15 -6.63
N ARG A 145 8.89 3.46 -6.16
CA ARG A 145 9.92 2.47 -5.83
C ARG A 145 9.46 1.55 -4.70
N LEU A 146 8.97 2.12 -3.61
CA LEU A 146 8.51 1.34 -2.46
C LEU A 146 7.30 0.46 -2.81
N SER A 147 6.32 0.99 -3.54
CA SER A 147 5.17 0.19 -3.97
C SER A 147 5.58 -0.95 -4.90
N ALA A 148 6.56 -0.73 -5.77
CA ALA A 148 7.13 -1.79 -6.63
C ALA A 148 7.90 -2.84 -5.81
N GLN A 149 8.63 -2.45 -4.78
CA GLN A 149 9.26 -3.37 -3.84
C GLN A 149 8.23 -4.20 -3.07
N GLY A 150 7.08 -3.61 -2.70
CA GLY A 150 5.95 -4.34 -2.16
C GLY A 150 5.41 -5.40 -3.13
N VAL A 151 5.39 -5.10 -4.44
CA VAL A 151 5.03 -6.10 -5.45
C VAL A 151 6.04 -7.25 -5.46
N PHE A 152 7.35 -6.98 -5.41
CA PHE A 152 8.37 -8.04 -5.35
C PHE A 152 8.27 -8.89 -4.08
N LEU A 153 7.78 -8.34 -2.98
CA LEU A 153 7.54 -9.13 -1.78
C LEU A 153 6.48 -10.22 -2.03
N GLY A 154 5.43 -9.93 -2.80
CA GLY A 154 4.40 -10.89 -3.16
C GLY A 154 4.77 -11.76 -4.36
N TRP A 155 5.45 -11.18 -5.36
CA TRP A 155 5.87 -11.87 -6.58
C TRP A 155 7.35 -11.60 -6.85
N PRO A 156 8.26 -12.49 -6.41
CA PRO A 156 9.72 -12.33 -6.64
C PRO A 156 10.08 -12.16 -8.12
N GLU A 157 9.34 -12.85 -8.98
CA GLU A 157 9.55 -12.86 -10.43
C GLU A 157 8.58 -11.90 -11.17
N ALA A 158 8.05 -10.88 -10.47
CA ALA A 158 7.18 -9.90 -11.09
C ALA A 158 7.86 -9.26 -12.30
N LYS A 159 7.17 -9.25 -13.44
CA LYS A 159 7.63 -8.60 -14.68
C LYS A 159 6.46 -7.86 -15.33
N GLY A 160 6.64 -6.57 -15.54
CA GLY A 160 5.60 -5.72 -16.09
C GLY A 160 5.61 -4.30 -15.54
N LEU A 161 4.43 -3.78 -15.27
CA LEU A 161 4.22 -2.42 -14.77
C LEU A 161 3.48 -2.44 -13.44
N MET A 162 4.05 -1.87 -12.40
CA MET A 162 3.34 -1.58 -11.16
C MET A 162 2.55 -0.27 -11.33
N CYS A 163 1.29 -0.25 -10.86
CA CYS A 163 0.43 0.93 -10.82
C CYS A 163 -0.16 1.08 -9.41
N ASP A 164 0.38 1.99 -8.63
CA ASP A 164 -0.19 2.38 -7.33
C ASP A 164 -1.11 3.59 -7.51
N ILE A 165 -2.31 3.53 -6.96
CA ILE A 165 -3.24 4.65 -6.94
C ILE A 165 -3.53 5.06 -5.50
N GLY A 166 -2.98 6.20 -5.13
CA GLY A 166 -3.22 6.87 -3.87
C GLY A 166 -4.54 7.67 -3.86
N GLY A 167 -4.65 8.59 -2.91
CA GLY A 167 -5.77 9.55 -2.89
C GLY A 167 -5.56 10.68 -3.90
N SER A 168 -4.37 11.26 -3.92
CA SER A 168 -4.04 12.46 -4.71
C SER A 168 -3.15 12.18 -5.92
N SER A 169 -2.40 11.09 -5.91
CA SER A 169 -1.42 10.73 -6.94
C SER A 169 -1.65 9.32 -7.50
N MET A 170 -0.99 9.03 -8.60
CA MET A 170 -0.83 7.70 -9.17
C MET A 170 0.62 7.53 -9.64
N GLU A 171 1.24 6.47 -9.19
CA GLU A 171 2.60 6.10 -9.48
C GLU A 171 2.63 4.90 -10.44
N LEU A 172 3.54 4.95 -11.41
CA LEU A 172 3.89 3.82 -12.26
C LEU A 172 5.36 3.48 -12.09
N ALA A 173 5.68 2.19 -12.05
CA ALA A 173 7.07 1.72 -12.02
C ALA A 173 7.22 0.43 -12.84
N GLU A 174 8.28 0.35 -13.62
CA GLU A 174 8.68 -0.89 -14.25
C GLU A 174 9.18 -1.87 -13.18
N VAL A 175 8.74 -3.11 -13.28
CA VAL A 175 9.19 -4.21 -12.42
C VAL A 175 9.66 -5.37 -13.29
N GLY A 176 10.85 -5.90 -12.98
CA GLY A 176 11.42 -7.02 -13.70
C GLY A 176 12.74 -7.48 -13.10
N ASP A 177 12.97 -8.78 -13.09
CA ASP A 177 14.22 -9.42 -12.66
C ASP A 177 14.67 -8.99 -11.23
N GLY A 178 13.70 -8.71 -10.34
CA GLY A 178 13.94 -8.23 -8.96
C GLY A 178 14.39 -6.76 -8.89
N VAL A 179 14.33 -6.02 -10.00
CA VAL A 179 14.76 -4.62 -10.08
C VAL A 179 13.59 -3.71 -10.43
N VAL A 180 13.53 -2.56 -9.76
CA VAL A 180 12.62 -1.48 -10.09
C VAL A 180 13.28 -0.61 -11.16
N GLY A 181 12.68 -0.58 -12.33
CA GLY A 181 13.15 0.20 -13.48
C GLY A 181 12.69 1.67 -13.47
N LYS A 182 12.28 2.18 -14.62
CA LYS A 182 11.77 3.54 -14.78
C LYS A 182 10.53 3.76 -13.91
N ARG A 183 10.43 4.93 -13.34
CA ARG A 183 9.35 5.33 -12.42
C ARG A 183 8.85 6.71 -12.81
N VAL A 184 7.54 6.87 -12.73
CA VAL A 184 6.87 8.15 -12.98
C VAL A 184 5.74 8.33 -11.98
N THR A 185 5.42 9.57 -11.67
CA THR A 185 4.29 9.96 -10.81
C THR A 185 3.37 10.91 -11.56
N SER A 186 2.11 10.94 -11.19
CA SER A 186 1.10 11.83 -11.76
C SER A 186 0.05 12.22 -10.74
N GLU A 187 -0.73 13.23 -11.05
CA GLU A 187 -1.83 13.73 -10.24
C GLU A 187 -3.17 12.99 -10.50
N LEU A 188 -3.11 11.74 -10.96
CA LEU A 188 -4.31 10.95 -11.29
C LEU A 188 -4.98 10.27 -10.08
N GLY A 189 -4.72 10.76 -8.87
CA GLY A 189 -5.42 10.29 -7.68
C GLY A 189 -6.90 10.68 -7.68
N PRO A 190 -7.81 9.76 -7.29
CA PRO A 190 -9.26 10.00 -7.37
C PRO A 190 -9.76 11.20 -6.55
N LEU A 191 -9.13 11.55 -5.43
CA LEU A 191 -9.48 12.74 -4.64
C LEU A 191 -9.19 14.03 -5.45
N LYS A 192 -8.04 14.08 -6.11
CA LYS A 192 -7.68 15.23 -6.95
C LYS A 192 -8.58 15.33 -8.17
N LEU A 193 -8.83 14.21 -8.83
CA LEU A 193 -9.73 14.12 -9.98
C LEU A 193 -11.19 14.46 -9.66
N MET A 194 -11.62 14.25 -8.43
CA MET A 194 -12.98 14.63 -7.97
C MET A 194 -13.17 16.14 -8.01
N GLY A 195 -12.12 16.94 -7.85
CA GLY A 195 -12.12 18.39 -7.93
C GLY A 195 -12.22 18.95 -9.36
N VAL A 196 -12.06 18.13 -10.42
CA VAL A 196 -12.11 18.57 -11.81
C VAL A 196 -13.54 18.99 -12.18
N LYS A 197 -13.72 20.29 -12.48
CA LYS A 197 -15.01 20.85 -12.93
C LYS A 197 -15.35 20.34 -14.35
N GLY A 198 -16.64 20.15 -14.65
CA GLY A 198 -17.08 19.66 -15.95
C GLY A 198 -17.39 18.15 -16.01
N GLY A 199 -17.31 17.47 -14.87
CA GLY A 199 -17.81 16.11 -14.70
C GLY A 199 -16.99 15.04 -15.44
N TYR A 200 -17.67 13.98 -15.91
CA TYR A 200 -17.03 12.81 -16.51
C TYR A 200 -16.17 13.14 -17.75
N LYS A 201 -16.67 14.02 -18.66
CA LYS A 201 -15.98 14.36 -19.90
C LYS A 201 -14.67 15.12 -19.64
N ALA A 202 -14.74 16.15 -18.80
CA ALA A 202 -13.55 16.93 -18.43
C ALA A 202 -12.50 16.07 -17.71
N ARG A 203 -12.92 15.25 -16.74
CA ARG A 203 -12.00 14.28 -16.10
C ARG A 203 -11.37 13.33 -17.13
N LYS A 204 -12.17 12.84 -18.08
CA LYS A 204 -11.63 11.96 -19.13
C LYS A 204 -10.51 12.64 -19.92
N GLN A 205 -10.69 13.91 -20.27
CA GLN A 205 -9.66 14.67 -21.01
C GLN A 205 -8.37 14.79 -20.19
N VAL A 206 -8.47 15.16 -18.91
CA VAL A 206 -7.32 15.25 -18.00
C VAL A 206 -6.63 13.87 -17.88
N ILE A 207 -7.39 12.82 -17.60
CA ILE A 207 -6.85 11.47 -17.45
C ILE A 207 -6.16 11.02 -18.75
N ASP A 208 -6.78 11.26 -19.88
CA ASP A 208 -6.26 10.84 -21.18
C ASP A 208 -4.97 11.58 -21.53
N ALA A 209 -4.92 12.91 -21.38
CA ALA A 209 -3.73 13.72 -21.64
C ALA A 209 -2.55 13.27 -20.74
N THR A 210 -2.79 13.16 -19.44
CA THR A 210 -1.74 12.72 -18.50
C THR A 210 -1.23 11.32 -18.81
N LEU A 211 -2.13 10.37 -19.16
CA LEU A 211 -1.72 9.01 -19.52
C LEU A 211 -1.00 8.95 -20.87
N ASP A 212 -1.28 9.84 -21.79
CA ASP A 212 -0.55 9.94 -23.06
C ASP A 212 0.89 10.40 -22.80
N GLU A 213 1.12 11.42 -21.95
CA GLU A 213 2.44 11.86 -21.50
C GLU A 213 3.20 10.73 -20.79
N LEU A 214 2.55 10.06 -19.82
CA LEU A 214 3.16 8.93 -19.12
C LEU A 214 3.50 7.77 -20.07
N ARG A 215 2.74 7.58 -21.13
CA ARG A 215 2.99 6.53 -22.12
C ARG A 215 4.22 6.84 -22.98
N GLU A 216 4.48 8.12 -23.28
CA GLU A 216 5.71 8.54 -23.93
C GLU A 216 6.94 8.25 -23.08
N ASP A 217 6.82 8.50 -21.79
CA ASP A 217 7.86 8.19 -20.82
C ASP A 217 8.10 6.69 -20.64
N MET A 218 7.07 5.86 -20.80
CA MET A 218 7.09 4.41 -20.58
C MET A 218 6.65 3.67 -21.85
N PRO A 219 7.48 3.65 -22.91
CA PRO A 219 7.08 3.21 -24.25
C PRO A 219 6.98 1.69 -24.41
N GLN A 220 7.44 0.90 -23.43
CA GLN A 220 7.45 -0.55 -23.51
C GLN A 220 6.04 -1.16 -23.45
N ASN A 221 5.88 -2.37 -23.97
CA ASN A 221 4.68 -3.15 -23.79
C ASN A 221 4.82 -4.02 -22.53
N TYR A 222 3.86 -3.87 -21.62
CA TYR A 222 3.85 -4.58 -20.34
C TYR A 222 2.78 -5.67 -20.39
N GLY A 223 3.17 -6.94 -20.28
CA GLY A 223 2.23 -8.06 -20.27
C GLY A 223 1.29 -8.01 -19.06
N THR A 224 1.83 -7.68 -17.88
CA THR A 224 1.02 -7.59 -16.63
C THR A 224 1.12 -6.19 -16.03
N ILE A 225 -0.03 -5.65 -15.60
CA ILE A 225 -0.08 -4.48 -14.70
C ILE A 225 -0.44 -4.96 -13.29
N TYR A 226 0.45 -4.67 -12.33
CA TYR A 226 0.25 -4.95 -10.90
C TYR A 226 -0.44 -3.77 -10.24
N LEU A 227 -1.67 -3.97 -9.80
CA LEU A 227 -2.53 -2.94 -9.24
C LEU A 227 -2.35 -2.85 -7.72
N VAL A 228 -1.77 -1.77 -7.24
CA VAL A 228 -1.53 -1.45 -5.83
C VAL A 228 -2.47 -0.34 -5.38
N GLY A 229 -2.96 -0.39 -4.17
CA GLY A 229 -3.78 0.69 -3.60
C GLY A 229 -5.23 0.29 -3.29
N GLY A 230 -5.86 1.12 -2.47
CA GLY A 230 -7.19 0.81 -1.93
C GLY A 230 -8.31 0.87 -2.95
N SER A 231 -8.21 1.74 -3.95
CA SER A 231 -9.22 1.91 -5.00
C SER A 231 -9.24 0.70 -5.94
N TRP A 232 -8.07 0.18 -6.30
CA TRP A 232 -7.98 -1.04 -7.13
C TRP A 232 -8.51 -2.27 -6.40
N ARG A 233 -8.21 -2.40 -5.09
CA ARG A 233 -8.76 -3.48 -4.26
C ARG A 233 -10.27 -3.42 -4.15
N ALA A 234 -10.86 -2.23 -4.04
CA ALA A 234 -12.31 -2.07 -4.04
C ALA A 234 -12.91 -2.46 -5.40
N LEU A 235 -12.29 -2.04 -6.51
CA LEU A 235 -12.71 -2.41 -7.86
C LEU A 235 -12.61 -3.92 -8.10
N ALA A 236 -11.54 -4.55 -7.61
CA ALA A 236 -11.37 -6.01 -7.71
C ALA A 236 -12.46 -6.78 -6.96
N ARG A 237 -12.86 -6.33 -5.77
CA ARG A 237 -14.01 -6.92 -5.05
C ARG A 237 -15.30 -6.82 -5.85
N LEU A 238 -15.52 -5.67 -6.50
CA LEU A 238 -16.68 -5.48 -7.38
C LEU A 238 -16.61 -6.39 -8.62
N ASP A 239 -15.42 -6.63 -9.18
CA ASP A 239 -15.24 -7.59 -10.29
C ASP A 239 -15.51 -9.03 -9.83
N MET A 240 -15.00 -9.42 -8.66
CA MET A 240 -15.27 -10.71 -8.05
C MET A 240 -16.78 -10.94 -7.87
N GLU A 241 -17.48 -9.96 -7.30
CA GLU A 241 -18.92 -10.07 -7.05
C GLU A 241 -19.71 -10.16 -8.35
N ARG A 242 -19.46 -9.25 -9.30
CA ARG A 242 -20.11 -9.25 -10.61
C ARG A 242 -19.95 -10.58 -11.35
N ARG A 243 -18.82 -11.26 -11.13
CA ARG A 243 -18.49 -12.55 -11.78
C ARG A 243 -18.90 -13.77 -11.00
N GLY A 244 -19.42 -13.62 -9.79
CA GLY A 244 -19.65 -14.75 -8.88
C GLY A 244 -18.34 -15.51 -8.56
N TYR A 245 -17.21 -14.79 -8.42
CA TYR A 245 -15.92 -15.44 -8.17
C TYR A 245 -15.89 -16.06 -6.76
N PRO A 246 -15.59 -17.37 -6.64
CA PRO A 246 -15.80 -18.09 -5.39
C PRO A 246 -14.84 -17.68 -4.28
N LEU A 247 -13.61 -17.26 -4.62
CA LEU A 247 -12.58 -16.90 -3.65
C LEU A 247 -12.65 -15.41 -3.35
N LYS A 248 -12.67 -15.04 -2.08
CA LYS A 248 -12.68 -13.62 -1.66
C LYS A 248 -11.27 -13.09 -1.35
N VAL A 249 -10.23 -13.72 -1.91
CA VAL A 249 -8.81 -13.35 -1.72
C VAL A 249 -8.41 -12.34 -2.78
N LEU A 250 -7.93 -11.18 -2.35
CA LEU A 250 -7.55 -10.08 -3.24
C LEU A 250 -6.11 -10.17 -3.74
N HIS A 251 -5.19 -10.63 -2.87
CA HIS A 251 -3.80 -10.77 -3.29
C HIS A 251 -3.71 -11.83 -4.38
N GLU A 252 -2.98 -11.53 -5.44
CA GLU A 252 -2.87 -12.35 -6.65
C GLU A 252 -4.15 -12.51 -7.49
N TYR A 253 -5.24 -11.83 -7.14
CA TYR A 253 -6.41 -11.86 -8.00
C TYR A 253 -6.08 -11.30 -9.39
N ARG A 254 -6.19 -12.15 -10.40
CA ARG A 254 -5.89 -11.82 -11.80
C ARG A 254 -7.16 -11.57 -12.60
N MET A 255 -7.13 -10.51 -13.38
CA MET A 255 -8.23 -10.09 -14.24
C MET A 255 -7.76 -9.92 -15.68
N LYS A 256 -8.58 -10.36 -16.63
CA LYS A 256 -8.37 -10.02 -18.05
C LYS A 256 -8.90 -8.60 -18.32
N PRO A 257 -8.23 -7.80 -19.17
CA PRO A 257 -8.66 -6.45 -19.51
C PRO A 257 -10.13 -6.36 -19.92
N LYS A 258 -10.61 -7.30 -20.72
CA LYS A 258 -12.02 -7.38 -21.16
C LYS A 258 -12.99 -7.48 -19.98
N SER A 259 -12.68 -8.30 -18.96
CA SER A 259 -13.49 -8.41 -17.75
C SER A 259 -13.52 -7.11 -16.97
N VAL A 260 -12.35 -6.48 -16.77
CA VAL A 260 -12.25 -5.19 -16.07
C VAL A 260 -13.08 -4.12 -16.76
N LEU A 261 -13.03 -4.03 -18.09
CA LEU A 261 -13.83 -3.06 -18.85
C LEU A 261 -15.34 -3.30 -18.69
N GLN A 262 -15.77 -4.55 -18.57
CA GLN A 262 -17.16 -4.89 -18.26
C GLN A 262 -17.54 -4.45 -16.83
N THR A 263 -16.65 -4.68 -15.85
CA THR A 263 -16.86 -4.21 -14.47
C THR A 263 -16.92 -2.69 -14.39
N VAL A 264 -16.04 -1.99 -15.07
CA VAL A 264 -16.07 -0.51 -15.16
C VAL A 264 -17.40 -0.01 -15.75
N LYS A 265 -17.90 -0.67 -16.80
CA LYS A 265 -19.22 -0.35 -17.38
C LYS A 265 -20.34 -0.60 -16.38
N TRP A 266 -20.31 -1.72 -15.68
CA TRP A 266 -21.29 -2.09 -14.67
C TRP A 266 -21.31 -1.12 -13.48
N ILE A 267 -20.15 -0.75 -12.93
CA ILE A 267 -20.01 0.23 -11.83
C ILE A 267 -20.69 1.56 -12.15
N ARG A 268 -20.62 2.00 -13.40
CA ARG A 268 -21.26 3.27 -13.84
C ARG A 268 -22.78 3.26 -13.74
N GLY A 269 -23.41 2.10 -13.72
CA GLY A 269 -24.85 1.93 -13.58
C GLY A 269 -25.30 1.70 -12.14
N GLN A 270 -24.37 1.62 -11.17
CA GLN A 270 -24.69 1.39 -9.78
C GLN A 270 -24.72 2.70 -8.97
N SER A 271 -25.56 2.77 -7.98
CA SER A 271 -25.53 3.81 -6.95
C SER A 271 -24.38 3.57 -5.95
N ILE A 272 -24.02 4.61 -5.21
CA ILE A 272 -23.00 4.49 -4.16
C ILE A 272 -23.42 3.50 -3.08
N ASP A 273 -24.71 3.44 -2.74
CA ASP A 273 -25.24 2.54 -1.71
C ASP A 273 -25.18 1.07 -2.16
N GLU A 274 -25.49 0.77 -3.43
CA GLU A 274 -25.30 -0.57 -4.00
C GLU A 274 -23.84 -1.01 -3.95
N LEU A 275 -22.90 -0.12 -4.33
CA LEU A 275 -21.46 -0.41 -4.27
C LEU A 275 -20.99 -0.62 -2.82
N ARG A 276 -21.58 0.09 -1.84
CA ARG A 276 -21.30 -0.10 -0.42
C ARG A 276 -21.78 -1.45 0.08
N ALA A 277 -23.02 -1.80 -0.25
CA ALA A 277 -23.61 -3.09 0.15
C ALA A 277 -22.76 -4.28 -0.30
N ILE A 278 -22.20 -4.21 -1.52
CA ILE A 278 -21.34 -5.27 -2.08
C ILE A 278 -19.98 -5.33 -1.39
N THR A 279 -19.35 -4.18 -1.13
CA THR A 279 -17.93 -4.16 -0.70
C THR A 279 -17.74 -4.04 0.79
N GLY A 280 -18.74 -3.62 1.55
CA GLY A 280 -18.63 -3.25 2.96
C GLY A 280 -17.74 -2.03 3.22
N ASN A 281 -17.39 -1.27 2.19
CA ASN A 281 -16.54 -0.09 2.34
C ASN A 281 -17.34 1.16 2.72
N SER A 282 -16.65 2.18 3.25
CA SER A 282 -17.25 3.47 3.57
C SER A 282 -17.75 4.19 2.32
N GLU A 283 -18.77 5.04 2.49
CA GLU A 283 -19.29 5.89 1.42
C GLU A 283 -18.21 6.76 0.79
N ALA A 284 -17.37 7.41 1.61
CA ALA A 284 -16.25 8.21 1.12
C ALA A 284 -15.34 7.45 0.15
N ARG A 285 -15.08 6.16 0.41
CA ARG A 285 -14.32 5.31 -0.49
C ARG A 285 -15.10 4.99 -1.76
N MET A 286 -16.39 4.66 -1.65
CA MET A 286 -17.19 4.29 -2.81
C MET A 286 -17.43 5.47 -3.76
N ARG A 287 -17.44 6.71 -3.29
CA ARG A 287 -17.44 7.90 -4.13
C ARG A 287 -16.20 8.02 -5.04
N LEU A 288 -15.06 7.45 -4.63
CA LEU A 288 -13.81 7.49 -5.41
C LEU A 288 -13.70 6.34 -6.42
N VAL A 289 -14.40 5.22 -6.21
CA VAL A 289 -14.29 4.02 -7.07
C VAL A 289 -14.70 4.28 -8.52
N PRO A 290 -15.79 4.99 -8.86
CA PRO A 290 -16.11 5.29 -10.25
C PRO A 290 -15.05 6.15 -10.95
N ILE A 291 -14.38 7.03 -10.21
CA ILE A 291 -13.29 7.87 -10.73
C ILE A 291 -12.05 7.01 -11.01
N ALA A 292 -11.65 6.17 -10.04
CA ALA A 292 -10.57 5.20 -10.23
C ALA A 292 -10.86 4.24 -11.40
N ALA A 293 -12.10 3.78 -11.53
CA ALA A 293 -12.52 2.94 -12.66
C ALA A 293 -12.37 3.66 -14.02
N GLN A 294 -12.57 4.98 -14.05
CA GLN A 294 -12.32 5.79 -15.25
C GLN A 294 -10.82 5.83 -15.58
N VAL A 295 -9.96 6.02 -14.59
CA VAL A 295 -8.49 5.96 -14.74
C VAL A 295 -8.07 4.60 -15.28
N LEU A 296 -8.54 3.51 -14.65
CA LEU A 296 -8.19 2.15 -15.06
C LEU A 296 -8.60 1.83 -16.48
N LYS A 297 -9.78 2.31 -16.91
CA LYS A 297 -10.21 2.15 -18.30
C LYS A 297 -9.24 2.81 -19.28
N SER A 298 -8.86 4.05 -19.03
CA SER A 298 -7.92 4.79 -19.87
C SER A 298 -6.52 4.19 -19.85
N LEU A 299 -6.06 3.71 -18.69
CA LEU A 299 -4.79 3.00 -18.52
C LEU A 299 -4.74 1.72 -19.37
N ILE A 300 -5.79 0.88 -19.31
CA ILE A 300 -5.89 -0.35 -20.12
C ILE A 300 -5.85 -0.03 -21.63
N GLN A 301 -6.51 1.03 -22.05
CA GLN A 301 -6.58 1.42 -23.47
C GLN A 301 -5.21 1.84 -24.02
N ARG A 302 -4.36 2.45 -23.19
CA ARG A 302 -3.05 2.97 -23.60
C ARG A 302 -1.92 1.97 -23.44
N PHE A 303 -1.90 1.28 -22.33
CA PHE A 303 -0.82 0.31 -22.03
C PHE A 303 -1.12 -1.10 -22.56
N LYS A 304 -2.36 -1.40 -22.93
CA LYS A 304 -2.80 -2.67 -23.54
C LYS A 304 -2.23 -3.92 -22.87
N PRO A 305 -2.35 -4.06 -21.54
CA PRO A 305 -1.80 -5.23 -20.85
C PRO A 305 -2.56 -6.50 -21.26
N GLU A 306 -1.90 -7.65 -21.12
CA GLU A 306 -2.51 -8.97 -21.27
C GLU A 306 -3.30 -9.38 -20.02
N SER A 307 -2.82 -8.94 -18.85
CA SER A 307 -3.43 -9.22 -17.56
C SER A 307 -3.27 -8.07 -16.57
N LEU A 308 -4.16 -8.04 -15.57
CA LEU A 308 -4.05 -7.17 -14.40
C LEU A 308 -4.04 -8.05 -13.16
N ALA A 309 -3.10 -7.83 -12.25
CA ALA A 309 -2.96 -8.56 -11.00
C ALA A 309 -3.07 -7.62 -9.80
N VAL A 310 -3.85 -7.98 -8.80
CA VAL A 310 -4.08 -7.13 -7.63
C VAL A 310 -3.08 -7.46 -6.53
N SER A 311 -2.34 -6.44 -6.07
CA SER A 311 -1.47 -6.57 -4.91
C SER A 311 -2.13 -6.06 -3.64
N SER A 312 -2.07 -6.86 -2.59
CA SER A 312 -2.36 -6.40 -1.22
C SER A 312 -1.19 -5.66 -0.60
N TYR A 313 0.00 -5.88 -1.14
CA TYR A 313 1.25 -5.25 -0.73
C TYR A 313 1.49 -3.95 -1.50
N GLY A 314 2.09 -2.97 -0.84
CA GLY A 314 2.40 -1.65 -1.37
C GLY A 314 3.53 -0.99 -0.58
N ILE A 315 3.49 0.33 -0.36
CA ILE A 315 4.54 1.12 0.29
C ILE A 315 5.04 0.50 1.61
N ARG A 316 4.14 0.03 2.48
CA ARG A 316 4.51 -0.50 3.80
C ARG A 316 5.30 -1.80 3.70
N GLU A 317 4.85 -2.67 2.83
CA GLU A 317 5.54 -3.93 2.53
C GLU A 317 6.83 -3.66 1.74
N GLY A 318 6.88 -2.59 0.96
CA GLY A 318 8.10 -2.10 0.32
C GLY A 318 9.13 -1.59 1.32
N LEU A 319 8.72 -0.85 2.35
CA LEU A 319 9.59 -0.45 3.46
C LEU A 319 10.17 -1.66 4.20
N LEU A 320 9.34 -2.68 4.42
CA LEU A 320 9.79 -3.93 5.01
C LEU A 320 10.80 -4.65 4.09
N TYR A 321 10.48 -4.77 2.80
CA TYR A 321 11.36 -5.39 1.80
C TYR A 321 12.71 -4.67 1.71
N GLU A 322 12.74 -3.36 1.83
CA GLU A 322 13.98 -2.58 1.80
C GLU A 322 14.93 -2.96 2.94
N GLN A 323 14.39 -3.26 4.11
CA GLN A 323 15.16 -3.66 5.31
C GLN A 323 15.67 -5.11 5.26
N MET A 324 15.18 -5.93 4.33
CA MET A 324 15.60 -7.33 4.21
C MET A 324 17.01 -7.44 3.66
N PRO A 325 17.83 -8.41 4.16
CA PRO A 325 19.07 -8.81 3.53
C PRO A 325 18.86 -9.25 2.08
N PHE A 326 19.87 -9.04 1.24
CA PHE A 326 19.79 -9.37 -0.19
C PHE A 326 19.46 -10.85 -0.44
N GLU A 327 20.09 -11.74 0.34
CA GLU A 327 19.86 -13.19 0.26
C GLU A 327 18.42 -13.57 0.56
N LEU A 328 17.79 -12.88 1.53
CA LEU A 328 16.40 -13.13 1.90
C LEU A 328 15.43 -12.65 0.80
N LYS A 329 15.72 -11.54 0.14
CA LYS A 329 14.90 -11.00 -0.96
C LYS A 329 14.75 -11.95 -2.13
N ARG A 330 15.70 -12.85 -2.35
CA ARG A 330 15.73 -13.81 -3.46
C ARG A 330 15.11 -15.16 -3.13
N ARG A 331 14.75 -15.41 -1.89
CA ARG A 331 14.13 -16.68 -1.49
C ARG A 331 12.66 -16.75 -1.93
N ASP A 332 12.20 -17.94 -2.19
CA ASP A 332 10.79 -18.20 -2.49
C ASP A 332 9.95 -17.99 -1.21
N PRO A 333 8.92 -17.10 -1.24
CA PRO A 333 8.06 -16.88 -0.09
C PRO A 333 7.32 -18.14 0.38
N LEU A 334 7.04 -19.09 -0.51
CA LEU A 334 6.38 -20.35 -0.15
C LEU A 334 7.28 -21.33 0.62
N ILE A 335 8.61 -21.19 0.46
CA ILE A 335 9.58 -22.02 1.21
C ILE A 335 9.86 -21.42 2.58
N GLU A 336 9.70 -20.12 2.74
CA GLU A 336 9.97 -19.36 3.96
C GLU A 336 8.72 -19.16 4.85
N ALA A 337 7.54 -19.61 4.38
CA ALA A 337 6.30 -19.62 5.14
C ALA A 337 6.20 -20.93 5.94
#